data_310c696c1fed5e5473eeb2d8aea5b0ec
#
_entry.id   310c696c1fed5e5473eeb2d8aea5b0ec
#
_cell.length_a   1.000
_cell.length_b   1.000
_cell.length_c   1.000
_cell.angle_alpha   90.00
_cell.angle_beta   90.00
_cell.angle_gamma   90.00
#
_symmetry.space_group_name_H-M   'P 1'
#
loop_
_entity.id
_entity.type
_entity.pdbx_description
1 polymer ?
#
loop_
_entity_poly.entity_id
_entity_poly.type
_entity_poly.pdbx_seq_one_letter_code
_entity_poly.pdbx_strand_id
1 'polypeptide(L)'
;MMDQQPDFERMRQEILAYHTAFIDAHVHNRPEFLIQDLDEHYVNVSRGELVRATRDEILETFTHYLGNTEFSEYSMPEEPEIGFSDDGSIAWSIFRLHVKATWKPQDAEYVSYEDTWACLVLFRRVGERWIRIAEASNRIPR
;
A
#
# COMPACT_ATOMS: atom_id res chain seq x y z
N MET A 1 13.44 -7.17 35.65
CA MET A 1 12.61 -6.38 34.77
C MET A 1 11.84 -7.30 33.86
N MET A 2 10.56 -7.20 33.84
CA MET A 2 9.74 -8.07 33.00
C MET A 2 9.69 -7.50 31.59
N ASP A 3 10.00 -8.34 30.61
CA ASP A 3 9.81 -7.97 29.21
C ASP A 3 8.30 -7.84 28.95
N GLN A 4 7.92 -6.69 28.41
CA GLN A 4 6.53 -6.50 28.04
C GLN A 4 6.26 -7.25 26.74
N GLN A 5 5.22 -8.05 26.74
CA GLN A 5 4.72 -8.66 25.51
C GLN A 5 4.18 -7.56 24.57
N PRO A 6 4.42 -7.66 23.28
CA PRO A 6 3.80 -6.73 22.33
C PRO A 6 2.27 -6.80 22.42
N ASP A 7 1.63 -5.65 22.32
CA ASP A 7 0.18 -5.58 22.24
C ASP A 7 -0.24 -5.80 20.78
N PHE A 8 -0.34 -7.05 20.36
CA PHE A 8 -0.64 -7.43 19.00
C PHE A 8 -2.00 -6.93 18.50
N GLU A 9 -3.00 -6.89 19.39
CA GLU A 9 -4.32 -6.38 19.01
C GLU A 9 -4.27 -4.89 18.69
N ARG A 10 -3.58 -4.11 19.50
CA ARG A 10 -3.36 -2.68 19.24
C ARG A 10 -2.59 -2.47 17.93
N MET A 11 -1.55 -3.26 17.73
CA MET A 11 -0.72 -3.18 16.53
C MET A 11 -1.51 -3.56 15.27
N ARG A 12 -2.40 -4.54 15.40
CA ARG A 12 -3.31 -4.91 14.32
C ARG A 12 -4.22 -3.75 13.94
N GLN A 13 -4.79 -3.05 14.94
CA GLN A 13 -5.61 -1.87 14.68
C GLN A 13 -4.83 -0.75 14.01
N GLU A 14 -3.56 -0.58 14.37
CA GLU A 14 -2.69 0.40 13.72
C GLU A 14 -2.49 0.08 12.22
N ILE A 15 -2.26 -1.18 11.87
CA ILE A 15 -2.12 -1.60 10.47
C ILE A 15 -3.44 -1.44 9.71
N LEU A 16 -4.57 -1.78 10.32
CA LEU A 16 -5.90 -1.56 9.71
C LEU A 16 -6.16 -0.08 9.45
N ALA A 17 -5.81 0.78 10.39
CA ALA A 17 -5.93 2.23 10.22
C ALA A 17 -5.02 2.74 9.10
N TYR A 18 -3.83 2.18 8.96
CA TYR A 18 -2.92 2.50 7.87
C TYR A 18 -3.56 2.16 6.51
N HIS A 19 -4.16 0.98 6.37
CA HIS A 19 -4.83 0.58 5.14
C HIS A 19 -5.98 1.52 4.79
N THR A 20 -6.80 1.87 5.76
CA THR A 20 -7.91 2.81 5.55
C THR A 20 -7.41 4.16 5.06
N ALA A 21 -6.37 4.68 5.67
CA ALA A 21 -5.78 5.97 5.29
C ALA A 21 -5.09 5.91 3.92
N PHE A 22 -4.46 4.77 3.59
CA PHE A 22 -3.81 4.55 2.31
C PHE A 22 -4.83 4.53 1.15
N ILE A 23 -5.97 3.85 1.36
CA ILE A 23 -7.08 3.85 0.41
C ILE A 23 -7.64 5.27 0.22
N ASP A 24 -7.87 5.97 1.32
CA ASP A 24 -8.37 7.35 1.29
C ASP A 24 -7.43 8.27 0.51
N ALA A 25 -6.12 8.11 0.68
CA ALA A 25 -5.12 8.89 -0.04
C ALA A 25 -5.15 8.65 -1.56
N HIS A 26 -5.48 7.44 -2.00
CA HIS A 26 -5.68 7.15 -3.41
C HIS A 26 -6.93 7.85 -3.94
N VAL A 27 -8.04 7.67 -3.28
CA VAL A 27 -9.34 8.18 -3.72
C VAL A 27 -9.38 9.72 -3.74
N HIS A 28 -8.69 10.37 -2.79
CA HIS A 28 -8.69 11.82 -2.64
C HIS A 28 -7.44 12.51 -3.18
N ASN A 29 -6.61 11.80 -3.94
CA ASN A 29 -5.41 12.33 -4.58
C ASN A 29 -4.45 13.00 -3.58
N ARG A 30 -3.93 12.20 -2.65
CA ARG A 30 -2.94 12.66 -1.66
C ARG A 30 -1.64 11.87 -1.79
N PRO A 31 -0.85 12.11 -2.84
CA PRO A 31 0.35 11.29 -3.09
C PRO A 31 1.41 11.42 -2.00
N GLU A 32 1.52 12.55 -1.33
CA GLU A 32 2.49 12.76 -0.25
C GLU A 32 2.25 11.81 0.91
N PHE A 33 0.99 11.49 1.19
CA PHE A 33 0.65 10.51 2.24
C PHE A 33 1.17 9.12 1.86
N LEU A 34 1.09 8.74 0.60
CA LEU A 34 1.47 7.40 0.14
C LEU A 34 2.96 7.11 0.28
N ILE A 35 3.79 8.14 0.32
CA ILE A 35 5.25 7.98 0.48
C ILE A 35 5.74 8.30 1.88
N GLN A 36 4.87 8.76 2.76
CA GLN A 36 5.25 9.27 4.08
C GLN A 36 5.98 8.22 4.92
N ASP A 37 5.54 6.98 4.86
CA ASP A 37 6.08 5.87 5.66
C ASP A 37 6.80 4.82 4.80
N LEU A 38 7.38 5.22 3.69
CA LEU A 38 8.22 4.34 2.87
C LEU A 38 9.65 4.31 3.38
N ASP A 39 10.23 3.11 3.40
CA ASP A 39 11.64 2.94 3.68
C ASP A 39 12.49 3.49 2.52
N GLU A 40 13.71 3.96 2.82
CA GLU A 40 14.65 4.43 1.80
C GLU A 40 15.01 3.35 0.78
N HIS A 41 14.98 2.10 1.20
CA HIS A 41 15.31 0.92 0.39
C HIS A 41 14.06 0.12 0.02
N TYR A 42 12.93 0.81 -0.12
CA TYR A 42 11.67 0.18 -0.48
C TYR A 42 11.81 -0.60 -1.79
N VAL A 43 11.25 -1.81 -1.81
CA VAL A 43 11.24 -2.64 -3.01
C VAL A 43 9.81 -3.06 -3.36
N ASN A 44 9.46 -2.93 -4.63
CA ASN A 44 8.20 -3.40 -5.18
C ASN A 44 8.48 -4.63 -6.05
N VAL A 45 7.79 -5.71 -5.76
CA VAL A 45 7.91 -6.98 -6.48
C VAL A 45 6.64 -7.19 -7.28
N SER A 46 6.74 -7.10 -8.60
CA SER A 46 5.57 -7.21 -9.48
C SER A 46 6.01 -7.54 -10.91
N ARG A 47 5.21 -8.33 -11.60
CA ARG A 47 5.39 -8.66 -13.01
C ARG A 47 6.77 -9.26 -13.35
N GLY A 48 7.33 -10.04 -12.41
CA GLY A 48 8.64 -10.63 -12.57
C GLY A 48 9.80 -9.68 -12.35
N GLU A 49 9.55 -8.46 -11.86
CA GLU A 49 10.56 -7.44 -11.64
C GLU A 49 10.69 -7.07 -10.17
N LEU A 50 11.91 -6.70 -9.79
CA LEU A 50 12.22 -6.09 -8.51
C LEU A 50 12.52 -4.61 -8.76
N VAL A 51 11.60 -3.73 -8.38
CA VAL A 51 11.75 -2.30 -8.62
C VAL A 51 12.18 -1.60 -7.33
N ARG A 52 13.36 -0.99 -7.37
CA ARG A 52 13.91 -0.21 -6.26
C ARG A 52 13.91 1.25 -6.67
N ALA A 53 12.86 1.96 -6.24
CA ALA A 53 12.72 3.37 -6.56
C ALA A 53 12.93 4.21 -5.30
N THR A 54 13.42 5.43 -5.47
CA THR A 54 13.53 6.39 -4.37
C THR A 54 12.15 6.93 -4.01
N ARG A 55 12.03 7.51 -2.81
CA ARG A 55 10.78 8.16 -2.40
C ARG A 55 10.36 9.25 -3.37
N ASP A 56 11.30 10.04 -3.88
CA ASP A 56 11.01 11.10 -4.84
C ASP A 56 10.49 10.54 -6.17
N GLU A 57 11.08 9.46 -6.67
CA GLU A 57 10.61 8.78 -7.86
C GLU A 57 9.20 8.21 -7.68
N ILE A 58 8.93 7.62 -6.52
CA ILE A 58 7.61 7.07 -6.20
C ILE A 58 6.58 8.20 -6.07
N LEU A 59 6.96 9.31 -5.43
CA LEU A 59 6.09 10.49 -5.33
C LEU A 59 5.71 11.02 -6.71
N GLU A 60 6.68 11.12 -7.61
CA GLU A 60 6.43 11.57 -8.97
C GLU A 60 5.45 10.65 -9.70
N THR A 61 5.65 9.34 -9.57
CA THR A 61 4.77 8.33 -10.16
C THR A 61 3.34 8.45 -9.63
N PHE A 62 3.18 8.54 -8.31
CA PHE A 62 1.84 8.69 -7.70
C PHE A 62 1.20 10.03 -8.05
N THR A 63 1.96 11.10 -8.06
CA THR A 63 1.44 12.43 -8.42
C THR A 63 0.84 12.40 -9.82
N HIS A 64 1.55 11.82 -10.77
CA HIS A 64 1.07 11.67 -12.15
C HIS A 64 -0.15 10.73 -12.23
N TYR A 65 -0.05 9.55 -11.61
CA TYR A 65 -1.11 8.56 -11.66
C TYR A 65 -2.41 9.06 -11.01
N LEU A 66 -2.33 9.56 -9.78
CA LEU A 66 -3.52 10.02 -9.06
C LEU A 66 -4.10 11.29 -9.66
N GLY A 67 -3.24 12.17 -10.18
CA GLY A 67 -3.70 13.40 -10.82
C GLY A 67 -4.46 13.16 -12.12
N ASN A 68 -4.30 11.99 -12.73
CA ASN A 68 -4.96 11.63 -14.00
C ASN A 68 -5.94 10.46 -13.86
N THR A 69 -6.28 10.07 -12.64
CA THR A 69 -7.15 8.92 -12.38
C THR A 69 -8.32 9.32 -11.51
N GLU A 70 -9.50 8.87 -11.89
CA GLU A 70 -10.71 9.02 -11.10
C GLU A 70 -11.17 7.62 -10.66
N PHE A 71 -11.25 7.40 -9.35
CA PHE A 71 -11.65 6.12 -8.79
C PHE A 71 -13.15 6.12 -8.51
N SER A 72 -13.86 5.13 -9.03
CA SER A 72 -15.26 4.86 -8.68
C SER A 72 -15.35 3.80 -7.59
N GLU A 73 -14.33 2.96 -7.44
CA GLU A 73 -14.21 2.00 -6.36
C GLU A 73 -12.74 1.75 -6.05
N TYR A 74 -12.40 1.72 -4.78
CA TYR A 74 -11.08 1.33 -4.29
C TYR A 74 -11.31 0.71 -2.91
N SER A 75 -11.38 -0.62 -2.85
CA SER A 75 -11.82 -1.30 -1.64
C SER A 75 -11.08 -2.60 -1.41
N MET A 76 -11.08 -3.03 -0.15
CA MET A 76 -10.68 -4.38 0.25
C MET A 76 -11.97 -5.18 0.44
N PRO A 77 -12.26 -6.16 -0.43
CA PRO A 77 -13.50 -6.94 -0.31
C PRO A 77 -13.54 -7.81 0.95
N GLU A 78 -12.38 -8.12 1.51
CA GLU A 78 -12.26 -8.93 2.72
C GLU A 78 -11.31 -8.24 3.69
N GLU A 79 -11.45 -8.57 4.97
CA GLU A 79 -10.54 -8.09 6.00
C GLU A 79 -9.13 -8.64 5.73
N PRO A 80 -8.07 -7.81 5.79
CA PRO A 80 -6.72 -8.29 5.55
C PRO A 80 -6.25 -9.26 6.64
N GLU A 81 -5.42 -10.22 6.24
CA GLU A 81 -4.70 -11.07 7.18
C GLU A 81 -3.45 -10.33 7.63
N ILE A 82 -3.34 -10.08 8.92
CA ILE A 82 -2.22 -9.36 9.50
C ILE A 82 -1.50 -10.25 10.49
N GLY A 83 -0.18 -10.36 10.35
CA GLY A 83 0.67 -11.11 11.25
C GLY A 83 1.86 -10.29 11.70
N PHE A 84 2.54 -10.79 12.75
CA PHE A 84 3.66 -10.10 13.38
C PHE A 84 4.76 -11.08 13.73
N SER A 85 6.01 -10.60 13.73
CA SER A 85 7.09 -11.32 14.35
C SER A 85 6.87 -11.39 15.87
N ASP A 86 7.49 -12.36 16.53
CA ASP A 86 7.29 -12.60 17.96
C ASP A 86 7.58 -11.37 18.82
N ASP A 87 8.57 -10.58 18.43
CA ASP A 87 8.95 -9.36 19.14
C ASP A 87 8.17 -8.12 18.68
N GLY A 88 7.28 -8.24 17.70
CA GLY A 88 6.50 -7.12 17.18
C GLY A 88 7.26 -6.14 16.32
N SER A 89 8.49 -6.44 15.91
CA SER A 89 9.30 -5.52 15.11
C SER A 89 8.97 -5.55 13.62
N ILE A 90 8.38 -6.64 13.15
CA ILE A 90 7.98 -6.84 11.75
C ILE A 90 6.51 -7.18 11.70
N ALA A 91 5.81 -6.61 10.73
CA ALA A 91 4.43 -6.96 10.43
C ALA A 91 4.29 -7.28 8.95
N TRP A 92 3.31 -8.10 8.63
CA TRP A 92 2.90 -8.34 7.25
C TRP A 92 1.40 -8.22 7.14
N SER A 93 0.93 -7.82 5.97
CA SER A 93 -0.49 -7.72 5.66
C SER A 93 -0.73 -8.37 4.30
N ILE A 94 -1.70 -9.27 4.24
CA ILE A 94 -2.08 -9.99 3.03
C ILE A 94 -3.53 -9.65 2.73
N PHE A 95 -3.81 -9.13 1.53
CA PHE A 95 -5.14 -8.63 1.21
C PHE A 95 -5.40 -8.61 -0.28
N ARG A 96 -6.67 -8.49 -0.64
CA ARG A 96 -7.09 -8.18 -2.00
C ARG A 96 -7.57 -6.74 -2.09
N LEU A 97 -7.32 -6.11 -3.24
CA LEU A 97 -7.87 -4.81 -3.59
C LEU A 97 -8.75 -4.96 -4.82
N HIS A 98 -9.90 -4.32 -4.79
CA HIS A 98 -10.76 -4.19 -5.94
C HIS A 98 -10.81 -2.74 -6.36
N VAL A 99 -10.43 -2.44 -7.60
CA VAL A 99 -10.27 -1.08 -8.10
C VAL A 99 -11.07 -0.91 -9.38
N LYS A 100 -11.95 0.09 -9.40
CA LYS A 100 -12.60 0.58 -10.62
C LYS A 100 -12.20 2.02 -10.81
N ALA A 101 -11.64 2.34 -11.96
CA ALA A 101 -11.13 3.67 -12.22
C ALA A 101 -11.20 4.04 -13.68
N THR A 102 -11.11 5.33 -13.94
CA THR A 102 -10.93 5.89 -15.28
C THR A 102 -9.62 6.67 -15.28
N TRP A 103 -8.70 6.25 -16.11
CA TRP A 103 -7.45 6.95 -16.35
C TRP A 103 -7.64 7.90 -17.53
N LYS A 104 -7.19 9.14 -17.34
CA LYS A 104 -7.37 10.25 -18.31
C LYS A 104 -5.99 10.75 -18.77
N PRO A 105 -5.29 10.03 -19.66
CA PRO A 105 -4.02 10.52 -20.18
C PRO A 105 -4.20 11.80 -20.98
N GLN A 106 -3.18 12.68 -20.99
CA GLN A 106 -3.28 14.00 -21.61
C GLN A 106 -3.52 13.95 -23.12
N ASP A 107 -2.91 13.00 -23.81
CA ASP A 107 -2.90 12.96 -25.27
C ASP A 107 -3.55 11.70 -25.84
N ALA A 108 -4.42 11.04 -25.10
CA ALA A 108 -5.04 9.80 -25.52
C ALA A 108 -6.47 9.70 -24.98
N GLU A 109 -7.22 8.71 -25.46
CA GLU A 109 -8.57 8.45 -24.98
C GLU A 109 -8.56 7.97 -23.53
N TYR A 110 -9.66 8.28 -22.82
CA TYR A 110 -9.87 7.80 -21.46
C TYR A 110 -9.96 6.26 -21.45
N VAL A 111 -9.32 5.65 -20.47
CA VAL A 111 -9.31 4.20 -20.29
C VAL A 111 -9.98 3.85 -18.97
N SER A 112 -11.12 3.18 -19.05
CA SER A 112 -11.78 2.65 -17.86
C SER A 112 -11.29 1.23 -17.61
N TYR A 113 -11.01 0.93 -16.35
CA TYR A 113 -10.54 -0.41 -15.97
C TYR A 113 -11.11 -0.86 -14.64
N GLU A 114 -11.14 -2.17 -14.48
CA GLU A 114 -11.54 -2.83 -13.25
C GLU A 114 -10.49 -3.90 -12.96
N ASP A 115 -9.81 -3.79 -11.84
CA ASP A 115 -8.73 -4.67 -11.46
C ASP A 115 -8.98 -5.29 -10.08
N THR A 116 -8.60 -6.56 -9.95
CA THR A 116 -8.48 -7.23 -8.66
C THR A 116 -7.01 -7.56 -8.43
N TRP A 117 -6.48 -7.04 -7.33
CA TRP A 117 -5.09 -7.24 -6.92
C TRP A 117 -5.01 -8.13 -5.71
N ALA A 118 -3.99 -8.98 -5.65
CA ALA A 118 -3.60 -9.69 -4.44
C ALA A 118 -2.24 -9.13 -4.01
N CYS A 119 -2.15 -8.72 -2.74
CA CYS A 119 -1.01 -7.97 -2.24
C CYS A 119 -0.47 -8.57 -0.95
N LEU A 120 0.84 -8.49 -0.80
CA LEU A 120 1.54 -8.73 0.46
C LEU A 120 2.42 -7.52 0.73
N VAL A 121 2.24 -6.91 1.89
CA VAL A 121 3.02 -5.74 2.32
C VAL A 121 3.78 -6.10 3.59
N LEU A 122 5.06 -5.72 3.62
CA LEU A 122 5.92 -5.87 4.80
C LEU A 122 6.17 -4.51 5.44
N PHE A 123 6.08 -4.49 6.77
CA PHE A 123 6.36 -3.32 7.58
C PHE A 123 7.42 -3.64 8.62
N ARG A 124 8.23 -2.66 8.99
CA ARG A 124 9.04 -2.70 10.20
C ARG A 124 8.62 -1.59 11.15
N ARG A 125 8.75 -1.83 12.43
CA ARG A 125 8.40 -0.83 13.43
C ARG A 125 9.62 0.02 13.77
N VAL A 126 9.44 1.34 13.72
CA VAL A 126 10.44 2.31 14.14
C VAL A 126 9.78 3.25 15.14
N GLY A 127 10.09 3.07 16.42
CA GLY A 127 9.37 3.77 17.49
C GLY A 127 7.90 3.35 17.50
N GLU A 128 7.00 4.30 17.31
CA GLU A 128 5.55 4.06 17.26
C GLU A 128 5.02 4.04 15.82
N ARG A 129 5.92 4.07 14.83
CA ARG A 129 5.54 4.13 13.42
C ARG A 129 5.78 2.80 12.72
N TRP A 130 4.92 2.49 11.78
CA TRP A 130 5.10 1.38 10.85
C TRP A 130 5.66 1.90 9.55
N ILE A 131 6.83 1.40 9.17
CA ILE A 131 7.51 1.78 7.93
C ILE A 131 7.34 0.66 6.92
N ARG A 132 6.83 1.00 5.75
CA ARG A 132 6.61 0.07 4.66
C ARG A 132 7.94 -0.20 3.96
N ILE A 133 8.38 -1.47 3.98
CA ILE A 133 9.70 -1.85 3.48
C ILE A 133 9.65 -2.59 2.16
N ALA A 134 8.55 -3.28 1.87
CA ALA A 134 8.40 -4.01 0.62
C ALA A 134 6.94 -4.30 0.33
N GLU A 135 6.64 -4.48 -0.94
CA GLU A 135 5.34 -4.93 -1.40
C GLU A 135 5.50 -5.91 -2.55
N ALA A 136 4.76 -7.00 -2.48
CA ALA A 136 4.58 -7.90 -3.63
C ALA A 136 3.11 -7.85 -4.03
N SER A 137 2.85 -7.64 -5.31
CA SER A 137 1.49 -7.57 -5.82
C SER A 137 1.36 -8.27 -7.15
N ASN A 138 0.19 -8.84 -7.38
CA ASN A 138 -0.17 -9.41 -8.67
C ASN A 138 -1.63 -9.08 -8.97
N ARG A 139 -1.96 -9.14 -10.23
CA ARG A 139 -3.26 -8.74 -10.72
C ARG A 139 -3.79 -9.82 -11.66
N ILE A 140 -5.10 -10.04 -11.62
CA ILE A 140 -5.74 -10.88 -12.63
C ILE A 140 -5.53 -10.21 -13.98
N PRO A 141 -4.99 -10.93 -15.00
CA PRO A 141 -4.80 -10.35 -16.33
C PRO A 141 -6.12 -9.83 -16.92
N ARG A 142 -6.05 -8.71 -17.59
CA ARG A 142 -7.21 -8.12 -18.29
C ARG A 142 -7.52 -8.85 -19.57
#